data_1f7db6f9b436f77379d103febbd009e7
#
_entry.id   1f7db6f9b436f77379d103febbd009e7
#
_cell.length_a   1.000
_cell.length_b   1.000
_cell.length_c   1.000
_cell.angle_alpha   90.00
_cell.angle_beta   90.00
_cell.angle_gamma   90.00
#
_symmetry.space_group_name_H-M   'P 1'
#
loop_
_entity.id
_entity.type
_entity.pdbx_description
1 polymer ?
#
loop_
_entity_poly.entity_id
_entity_poly.type
_entity_poly.pdbx_seq_one_letter_code
_entity_poly.pdbx_strand_id
1 'polypeptide(L)'
;TARWLSDDPSNHNACCNFWRGVENIELKTNTMWAVSQATFMRRVQVDGALFLHDEYGWCSGGFLADSNTDLMTDSGSQQQWLSRNCNWKAWMGANWNMVFVGTEEGKNPTGTWPVVPYTEVEKTEAMQEKPFLIYDDEEGYMVYVPKERENAIGVSWENGSEGEKIPIDQFYVAKPEKDTAETMNQALEEGKNLLLTPGIYDLEEPIAVNR
;
A
#
# COMPACT_ATOMS: atom_id res chain seq x y z
N THR A 1 -3.18 -15.94 1.46
CA THR A 1 -3.96 -15.93 0.21
C THR A 1 -5.19 -15.05 0.36
N ALA A 2 -5.38 -14.12 -0.54
CA ALA A 2 -6.62 -13.37 -0.71
C ALA A 2 -7.15 -13.63 -2.13
N ARG A 3 -8.33 -14.18 -2.23
CA ARG A 3 -9.05 -14.43 -3.48
C ARG A 3 -10.56 -14.45 -3.25
N TRP A 4 -11.33 -14.26 -4.32
CA TRP A 4 -12.76 -14.49 -4.27
C TRP A 4 -13.06 -15.98 -4.35
N LEU A 5 -13.90 -16.45 -3.45
CA LEU A 5 -14.39 -17.83 -3.46
C LEU A 5 -15.79 -17.82 -4.08
N SER A 6 -15.88 -18.36 -5.29
CA SER A 6 -17.14 -18.56 -6.02
C SER A 6 -17.73 -19.94 -5.72
N ASP A 7 -19.03 -20.07 -5.85
CA ASP A 7 -19.71 -21.39 -5.88
C ASP A 7 -19.32 -22.21 -7.12
N ASP A 8 -18.84 -21.53 -8.17
CA ASP A 8 -18.21 -22.14 -9.33
C ASP A 8 -16.70 -22.20 -9.14
N PRO A 9 -16.11 -23.38 -8.91
CA PRO A 9 -14.67 -23.52 -8.67
C PRO A 9 -13.79 -23.17 -9.88
N SER A 10 -14.35 -23.05 -11.09
CA SER A 10 -13.65 -22.60 -12.28
C SER A 10 -13.62 -21.07 -12.41
N ASN A 11 -14.30 -20.36 -11.55
CA ASN A 11 -14.36 -18.89 -11.59
C ASN A 11 -13.26 -18.26 -10.73
N HIS A 12 -12.19 -17.81 -11.38
CA HIS A 12 -11.02 -17.17 -10.77
C HIS A 12 -11.05 -15.63 -10.91
N ASN A 13 -12.24 -15.02 -10.97
CA ASN A 13 -12.43 -13.60 -11.25
C ASN A 13 -12.08 -12.72 -10.04
N ALA A 14 -10.92 -12.09 -10.05
CA ALA A 14 -10.48 -11.18 -9.01
C ALA A 14 -11.23 -9.83 -9.03
N CYS A 15 -11.92 -9.47 -10.12
CA CYS A 15 -12.70 -8.23 -10.20
C CYS A 15 -13.89 -8.18 -9.23
N CYS A 16 -14.27 -9.32 -8.66
CA CYS A 16 -15.29 -9.41 -7.60
C CYS A 16 -14.72 -9.17 -6.19
N ASN A 17 -13.43 -8.91 -6.05
CA ASN A 17 -12.73 -8.80 -4.79
C ASN A 17 -11.91 -7.50 -4.73
N PHE A 18 -12.58 -6.39 -4.59
CA PHE A 18 -12.01 -5.04 -4.56
C PHE A 18 -12.09 -4.39 -3.17
N TRP A 19 -11.51 -3.19 -3.01
CA TRP A 19 -11.41 -2.49 -1.72
C TRP A 19 -10.69 -3.30 -0.64
N ARG A 20 -9.59 -3.98 -1.01
CA ARG A 20 -8.74 -4.72 -0.09
C ARG A 20 -7.41 -4.01 0.08
N GLY A 21 -6.88 -4.05 1.27
CA GLY A 21 -5.58 -3.49 1.58
C GLY A 21 -4.82 -4.32 2.59
N VAL A 22 -3.50 -4.32 2.48
CA VAL A 22 -2.59 -4.92 3.45
C VAL A 22 -1.37 -4.03 3.62
N GLU A 23 -0.98 -3.80 4.87
CA GLU A 23 0.13 -2.92 5.21
C GLU A 23 0.97 -3.48 6.37
N ASN A 24 2.28 -3.18 6.35
CA ASN A 24 3.21 -3.40 7.46
C ASN A 24 3.25 -4.85 7.95
N ILE A 25 3.36 -5.81 7.03
CA ILE A 25 3.45 -7.23 7.38
C ILE A 25 4.54 -7.93 6.58
N GLU A 26 5.00 -9.04 7.12
CA GLU A 26 5.87 -9.99 6.46
C GLU A 26 5.09 -11.28 6.17
N LEU A 27 5.16 -11.74 4.91
CA LEU A 27 4.48 -12.93 4.40
C LEU A 27 5.54 -14.00 4.10
N LYS A 28 5.61 -15.03 4.93
CA LYS A 28 6.71 -16.00 4.98
C LYS A 28 6.73 -17.05 3.85
N THR A 29 5.93 -16.88 2.81
CA THR A 29 5.85 -17.84 1.70
C THR A 29 5.28 -17.20 0.45
N ASN A 30 5.23 -17.97 -0.64
CA ASN A 30 4.50 -17.55 -1.84
C ASN A 30 3.10 -17.04 -1.50
N THR A 31 2.77 -15.89 -2.01
CA THR A 31 1.53 -15.18 -1.67
C THR A 31 0.68 -14.95 -2.90
N MET A 32 -0.59 -15.32 -2.81
CA MET A 32 -1.62 -14.94 -3.78
C MET A 32 -2.40 -13.73 -3.24
N TRP A 33 -2.39 -12.67 -4.00
CA TRP A 33 -3.17 -11.44 -3.78
C TRP A 33 -4.04 -11.19 -5.01
N ALA A 34 -5.00 -12.11 -5.21
CA ALA A 34 -5.93 -12.09 -6.33
C ALA A 34 -7.11 -11.17 -6.06
N VAL A 35 -6.82 -9.88 -6.05
CA VAL A 35 -7.76 -8.78 -5.83
C VAL A 35 -7.53 -7.72 -6.90
N SER A 36 -8.54 -6.92 -7.20
CA SER A 36 -8.38 -5.84 -8.16
C SER A 36 -9.33 -4.69 -7.91
N GLN A 37 -9.04 -3.54 -8.54
CA GLN A 37 -9.73 -2.27 -8.38
C GLN A 37 -9.66 -1.72 -6.95
N ALA A 38 -9.04 -0.55 -6.76
CA ALA A 38 -8.87 0.11 -5.47
C ALA A 38 -8.26 -0.80 -4.38
N THR A 39 -7.32 -1.66 -4.76
CA THR A 39 -6.59 -2.55 -3.86
C THR A 39 -5.16 -2.06 -3.70
N PHE A 40 -4.57 -2.33 -2.55
CA PHE A 40 -3.18 -1.93 -2.31
C PHE A 40 -2.44 -2.86 -1.37
N MET A 41 -1.13 -2.95 -1.58
CA MET A 41 -0.15 -3.46 -0.62
C MET A 41 0.86 -2.35 -0.34
N ARG A 42 1.19 -2.12 0.93
CA ARG A 42 2.18 -1.12 1.35
C ARG A 42 3.08 -1.67 2.43
N ARG A 43 4.40 -1.49 2.28
CA ARG A 43 5.40 -1.94 3.25
C ARG A 43 5.22 -3.41 3.60
N VAL A 44 5.19 -4.24 2.57
CA VAL A 44 5.02 -5.69 2.70
C VAL A 44 6.28 -6.38 2.22
N GLN A 45 6.82 -7.27 3.05
CA GLN A 45 7.84 -8.24 2.67
C GLN A 45 7.17 -9.54 2.28
N VAL A 46 7.50 -10.08 1.11
CA VAL A 46 7.06 -11.41 0.66
C VAL A 46 8.27 -12.30 0.49
N ASP A 47 8.43 -13.32 1.35
CA ASP A 47 9.56 -14.27 1.33
C ASP A 47 9.40 -15.35 0.24
N GLY A 48 8.83 -14.98 -0.89
CA GLY A 48 8.56 -15.89 -1.99
C GLY A 48 8.11 -15.16 -3.24
N ALA A 49 7.29 -15.80 -4.06
CA ALA A 49 6.65 -15.19 -5.21
C ALA A 49 5.32 -14.52 -4.82
N LEU A 50 5.02 -13.40 -5.46
CA LEU A 50 3.75 -12.69 -5.33
C LEU A 50 2.93 -12.89 -6.61
N PHE A 51 1.77 -13.52 -6.48
CA PHE A 51 0.81 -13.71 -7.57
C PHE A 51 -0.35 -12.73 -7.40
N LEU A 52 -0.50 -11.81 -8.35
CA LEU A 52 -1.55 -10.78 -8.35
C LEU A 52 -2.83 -11.25 -9.08
N HIS A 53 -2.97 -12.56 -9.24
CA HIS A 53 -4.08 -13.22 -9.91
C HIS A 53 -4.37 -14.58 -9.30
N ASP A 54 -5.54 -15.17 -9.61
CA ASP A 54 -5.90 -16.55 -9.36
C ASP A 54 -6.08 -17.23 -10.75
N GLU A 55 -5.18 -18.16 -11.08
CA GLU A 55 -5.17 -18.92 -12.34
C GLU A 55 -5.47 -18.08 -13.60
N TYR A 56 -4.92 -16.87 -13.69
CA TYR A 56 -5.13 -15.93 -14.81
C TYR A 56 -6.58 -15.50 -15.05
N GLY A 57 -7.45 -15.64 -14.05
CA GLY A 57 -8.80 -15.08 -14.08
C GLY A 57 -8.81 -13.55 -14.20
N TRP A 58 -9.94 -12.98 -14.53
CA TRP A 58 -10.07 -11.54 -14.79
C TRP A 58 -9.59 -10.66 -13.62
N CYS A 59 -8.69 -9.73 -13.93
CA CYS A 59 -8.14 -8.75 -13.00
C CYS A 59 -8.07 -7.37 -13.67
N SER A 60 -8.28 -6.28 -12.93
CA SER A 60 -8.36 -4.94 -13.53
C SER A 60 -7.55 -3.84 -12.83
N GLY A 61 -6.53 -4.21 -12.07
CA GLY A 61 -5.55 -3.26 -11.56
C GLY A 61 -5.49 -3.16 -10.04
N GLY A 62 -4.44 -2.53 -9.55
CA GLY A 62 -4.16 -2.30 -8.14
C GLY A 62 -2.88 -1.50 -7.94
N PHE A 63 -2.42 -1.43 -6.71
CA PHE A 63 -1.27 -0.65 -6.30
C PHE A 63 -0.36 -1.42 -5.35
N LEU A 64 0.93 -1.38 -5.61
CA LEU A 64 1.98 -1.90 -4.76
C LEU A 64 2.96 -0.77 -4.42
N ALA A 65 3.24 -0.55 -3.15
CA ALA A 65 4.15 0.50 -2.72
C ALA A 65 5.08 0.04 -1.61
N ASP A 66 6.33 0.50 -1.66
CA ASP A 66 7.31 0.30 -0.59
C ASP A 66 7.39 -1.16 -0.12
N SER A 67 7.35 -2.09 -1.08
CA SER A 67 7.24 -3.53 -0.82
C SER A 67 8.30 -4.32 -1.56
N ASN A 68 8.74 -5.41 -0.95
CA ASN A 68 9.75 -6.31 -1.49
C ASN A 68 9.19 -7.72 -1.73
N THR A 69 9.60 -8.33 -2.82
CA THR A 69 9.30 -9.73 -3.14
C THR A 69 10.60 -10.46 -3.43
N ASP A 70 10.93 -11.47 -2.63
CA ASP A 70 12.21 -12.19 -2.73
C ASP A 70 12.42 -12.95 -4.03
N LEU A 71 11.34 -13.30 -4.69
CA LEU A 71 11.40 -13.99 -5.97
C LEU A 71 10.77 -13.13 -7.08
N MET A 72 9.72 -13.59 -7.69
CA MET A 72 9.04 -12.90 -8.78
C MET A 72 7.71 -12.33 -8.33
N THR A 73 7.30 -11.24 -8.98
CA THR A 73 5.91 -10.78 -8.97
C THR A 73 5.28 -11.13 -10.32
N ASP A 74 4.19 -11.89 -10.29
CA ASP A 74 3.40 -12.25 -11.46
C ASP A 74 2.07 -11.50 -11.45
N SER A 75 1.92 -10.56 -12.36
CA SER A 75 0.68 -9.80 -12.52
C SER A 75 -0.41 -10.55 -13.30
N GLY A 76 -0.04 -11.64 -13.95
CA GLY A 76 -0.97 -12.50 -14.70
C GLY A 76 -1.83 -11.72 -15.68
N SER A 77 -3.13 -11.76 -15.49
CA SER A 77 -4.13 -11.09 -16.32
C SER A 77 -4.50 -9.67 -15.85
N GLN A 78 -3.79 -9.08 -14.89
CA GLN A 78 -4.03 -7.69 -14.49
C GLN A 78 -3.96 -6.75 -15.70
N GLN A 79 -5.02 -5.94 -15.93
CA GLN A 79 -5.07 -5.03 -17.09
C GLN A 79 -4.04 -3.92 -16.95
N GLN A 80 -3.96 -3.30 -15.79
CA GLN A 80 -2.98 -2.28 -15.43
C GLN A 80 -2.57 -2.45 -13.97
N TRP A 81 -1.36 -2.01 -13.64
CA TRP A 81 -0.86 -2.06 -12.27
C TRP A 81 0.14 -0.94 -12.04
N LEU A 82 0.08 -0.31 -10.89
CA LEU A 82 1.07 0.67 -10.45
C LEU A 82 1.92 0.10 -9.32
N SER A 83 3.23 0.08 -9.53
CA SER A 83 4.21 -0.25 -8.48
C SER A 83 5.12 0.94 -8.24
N ARG A 84 5.27 1.34 -6.97
CA ARG A 84 6.10 2.47 -6.58
C ARG A 84 7.07 2.10 -5.46
N ASN A 85 8.38 2.33 -5.69
CA ASN A 85 9.44 2.03 -4.72
C ASN A 85 9.39 0.59 -4.21
N CYS A 86 9.38 -0.35 -5.14
CA CYS A 86 9.32 -1.78 -4.86
C CYS A 86 10.55 -2.49 -5.39
N ASN A 87 10.82 -3.69 -4.85
CA ASN A 87 11.85 -4.59 -5.33
C ASN A 87 11.28 -5.97 -5.62
N TRP A 88 11.87 -6.68 -6.59
CA TRP A 88 11.65 -8.08 -6.95
C TRP A 88 12.82 -8.59 -7.74
N LYS A 89 12.95 -9.93 -7.87
CA LYS A 89 13.93 -10.50 -8.77
C LYS A 89 13.52 -10.45 -10.24
N ALA A 90 12.22 -10.53 -10.49
CA ALA A 90 11.65 -10.44 -11.84
C ALA A 90 10.17 -10.06 -11.75
N TRP A 91 9.67 -9.41 -12.80
CA TRP A 91 8.26 -9.20 -13.03
C TRP A 91 7.79 -10.04 -14.18
N MET A 92 6.62 -10.68 -14.05
CA MET A 92 5.96 -11.45 -15.09
C MET A 92 4.52 -10.98 -15.29
N GLY A 93 4.01 -11.26 -16.48
CA GLY A 93 2.64 -10.90 -16.83
C GLY A 93 2.49 -9.40 -17.14
N ALA A 94 1.58 -9.14 -18.00
CA ALA A 94 1.05 -7.81 -18.32
C ALA A 94 -0.09 -7.98 -19.31
N ASN A 95 -1.03 -7.06 -19.30
CA ASN A 95 -2.09 -7.08 -20.28
C ASN A 95 -2.17 -5.75 -21.04
N TRP A 96 -2.35 -4.64 -20.35
CA TRP A 96 -2.43 -3.32 -20.98
C TRP A 96 -1.23 -2.43 -20.64
N ASN A 97 -1.05 -2.07 -19.35
CA ASN A 97 0.11 -1.30 -18.93
C ASN A 97 0.46 -1.55 -17.46
N MET A 98 1.70 -1.98 -17.22
CA MET A 98 2.31 -2.07 -15.90
C MET A 98 3.24 -0.87 -15.73
N VAL A 99 2.99 -0.06 -14.71
CA VAL A 99 3.76 1.15 -14.44
C VAL A 99 4.67 0.92 -13.23
N PHE A 100 5.96 1.10 -13.44
CA PHE A 100 7.01 0.96 -12.44
C PHE A 100 7.63 2.32 -12.16
N VAL A 101 7.57 2.80 -10.91
CA VAL A 101 8.12 4.08 -10.49
C VAL A 101 9.11 3.87 -9.37
N GLY A 102 10.37 4.24 -9.56
CA GLY A 102 11.39 4.10 -8.53
C GLY A 102 11.61 2.65 -8.09
N THR A 103 11.48 1.67 -8.98
CA THR A 103 11.86 0.26 -8.74
C THR A 103 13.36 0.09 -9.00
N GLU A 104 13.96 -0.97 -8.46
CA GLU A 104 15.38 -1.24 -8.72
C GLU A 104 15.65 -1.49 -10.20
N GLU A 105 16.78 -0.94 -10.67
CA GLU A 105 17.23 -1.05 -12.05
C GLU A 105 17.43 -2.52 -12.47
N GLY A 106 17.02 -2.83 -13.70
CA GLY A 106 17.26 -4.14 -14.33
C GLY A 106 16.33 -5.27 -13.87
N LYS A 107 15.39 -4.99 -12.98
CA LYS A 107 14.42 -5.98 -12.47
C LYS A 107 13.09 -5.97 -13.21
N ASN A 108 12.81 -4.91 -13.97
CA ASN A 108 11.60 -4.76 -14.75
C ASN A 108 11.76 -5.38 -16.14
N PRO A 109 10.65 -5.79 -16.79
CA PRO A 109 10.67 -6.17 -18.18
C PRO A 109 11.15 -5.03 -19.08
N THR A 110 11.89 -5.35 -20.12
CA THR A 110 12.43 -4.36 -21.06
C THR A 110 11.42 -3.89 -22.08
N GLY A 111 11.55 -2.65 -22.52
CA GLY A 111 10.70 -2.02 -23.52
C GLY A 111 9.82 -0.93 -22.93
N THR A 112 9.03 -0.28 -23.77
CA THR A 112 8.16 0.82 -23.34
C THR A 112 6.82 0.81 -24.05
N TRP A 113 5.80 1.21 -23.31
CA TRP A 113 4.45 1.41 -23.82
C TRP A 113 4.44 2.49 -24.92
N PRO A 114 3.67 2.35 -25.99
CA PRO A 114 2.65 1.32 -26.25
C PRO A 114 3.18 0.08 -27.01
N VAL A 115 4.46 0.00 -27.31
CA VAL A 115 5.04 -1.13 -28.06
C VAL A 115 4.98 -2.41 -27.24
N VAL A 116 5.27 -2.29 -25.96
CA VAL A 116 5.08 -3.33 -24.94
C VAL A 116 4.26 -2.77 -23.78
N PRO A 117 3.60 -3.62 -22.99
CA PRO A 117 2.69 -3.15 -21.94
C PRO A 117 3.40 -2.70 -20.65
N TYR A 118 4.52 -1.99 -20.78
CA TYR A 118 5.33 -1.53 -19.65
C TYR A 118 5.65 -0.05 -19.75
N THR A 119 5.61 0.64 -18.60
CA THR A 119 6.07 2.03 -18.44
C THR A 119 6.98 2.10 -17.22
N GLU A 120 8.21 2.56 -17.40
CA GLU A 120 9.16 2.74 -16.32
C GLU A 120 9.46 4.22 -16.11
N VAL A 121 9.43 4.62 -14.83
CA VAL A 121 9.89 5.92 -14.34
C VAL A 121 11.02 5.64 -13.37
N GLU A 122 12.23 6.05 -13.71
CA GLU A 122 13.48 5.68 -13.04
C GLU A 122 13.40 5.88 -11.52
N LYS A 123 12.84 6.98 -11.07
CA LYS A 123 12.78 7.36 -9.66
C LYS A 123 11.52 8.14 -9.30
N THR A 124 11.15 8.09 -8.04
CA THR A 124 10.12 8.95 -7.47
C THR A 124 10.75 10.27 -7.05
N GLU A 125 10.34 11.38 -7.65
CA GLU A 125 10.99 12.70 -7.44
C GLU A 125 10.93 13.15 -5.98
N ALA A 126 9.73 13.18 -5.39
CA ALA A 126 9.51 13.48 -3.98
C ALA A 126 8.32 12.68 -3.46
N MET A 127 8.49 12.08 -2.29
CA MET A 127 7.44 11.28 -1.68
C MET A 127 7.64 11.13 -0.17
N GLN A 128 6.54 11.01 0.52
CA GLN A 128 6.49 10.58 1.91
C GLN A 128 5.59 9.36 2.02
N GLU A 129 6.08 8.30 2.65
CA GLU A 129 5.25 7.13 2.92
C GLU A 129 4.19 7.45 3.98
N LYS A 130 3.06 6.77 3.92
CA LYS A 130 1.96 6.92 4.85
C LYS A 130 2.43 6.64 6.28
N PRO A 131 2.12 7.48 7.27
CA PRO A 131 2.34 7.19 8.69
C PRO A 131 1.62 5.90 9.11
N PHE A 132 2.19 5.21 10.09
CA PHE A 132 1.63 3.95 10.58
C PHE A 132 1.82 3.78 12.09
N LEU A 133 0.92 3.03 12.70
CA LEU A 133 0.96 2.71 14.12
C LEU A 133 2.06 1.69 14.40
N ILE A 134 2.84 1.92 15.44
CA ILE A 134 3.83 0.97 15.98
C ILE A 134 3.58 0.77 17.47
N TYR A 135 4.11 -0.33 18.00
CA TYR A 135 4.13 -0.60 19.43
C TYR A 135 5.58 -0.83 19.87
N ASP A 136 5.96 -0.18 20.93
CA ASP A 136 7.26 -0.32 21.59
C ASP A 136 7.03 -0.83 23.01
N ASP A 137 7.84 -1.80 23.46
CA ASP A 137 7.63 -2.44 24.75
C ASP A 137 7.87 -1.50 25.95
N GLU A 138 8.64 -0.43 25.77
CA GLU A 138 8.95 0.55 26.80
C GLU A 138 8.06 1.81 26.69
N GLU A 139 7.81 2.29 25.48
CA GLU A 139 7.10 3.55 25.21
C GLU A 139 5.62 3.37 24.84
N GLY A 140 5.18 2.13 24.56
CA GLY A 140 3.82 1.81 24.20
C GLY A 140 3.47 2.13 22.72
N TYR A 141 2.24 2.53 22.47
CA TYR A 141 1.80 2.88 21.13
C TYR A 141 2.32 4.24 20.67
N MET A 142 2.85 4.27 19.46
CA MET A 142 3.31 5.48 18.78
C MET A 142 2.87 5.45 17.31
N VAL A 143 2.86 6.61 16.69
CA VAL A 143 2.75 6.72 15.22
C VAL A 143 4.14 7.03 14.67
N TYR A 144 4.61 6.18 13.77
CA TYR A 144 5.82 6.44 13.01
C TYR A 144 5.46 7.24 11.76
N VAL A 145 6.08 8.41 11.61
CA VAL A 145 5.93 9.30 10.45
C VAL A 145 7.20 9.19 9.62
N PRO A 146 7.17 8.49 8.48
CA PRO A 146 8.33 8.39 7.59
C PRO A 146 8.76 9.77 7.09
N LYS A 147 10.08 9.96 6.98
CA LYS A 147 10.64 11.17 6.38
C LYS A 147 10.35 11.23 4.88
N GLU A 148 10.21 12.43 4.35
CA GLU A 148 10.17 12.66 2.91
C GLU A 148 11.48 12.18 2.25
N ARG A 149 11.35 11.51 1.12
CA ARG A 149 12.45 11.01 0.28
C ARG A 149 12.42 11.71 -1.07
N GLU A 150 13.56 12.17 -1.52
CA GLU A 150 13.73 12.73 -2.85
C GLU A 150 14.48 11.75 -3.76
N ASN A 151 14.12 11.73 -5.04
CA ASN A 151 14.75 10.85 -6.04
C ASN A 151 14.82 9.37 -5.60
N ALA A 152 13.76 8.90 -4.97
CA ALA A 152 13.73 7.62 -4.28
C ALA A 152 13.64 6.43 -5.25
N ILE A 153 14.48 5.41 -4.98
CA ILE A 153 14.47 4.11 -5.64
C ILE A 153 14.41 3.03 -4.56
N GLY A 154 13.70 1.94 -4.83
CA GLY A 154 13.56 0.81 -3.92
C GLY A 154 12.80 1.14 -2.63
N VAL A 155 12.70 0.16 -1.75
CA VAL A 155 11.96 0.26 -0.50
C VAL A 155 12.61 1.21 0.51
N SER A 156 11.80 1.75 1.43
CA SER A 156 12.28 2.74 2.41
C SER A 156 12.91 2.14 3.66
N TRP A 157 12.70 0.87 3.92
CA TRP A 157 12.96 0.21 5.20
C TRP A 157 14.14 -0.77 5.24
N GLU A 158 14.73 -1.15 4.11
CA GLU A 158 15.87 -2.08 4.06
C GLU A 158 17.15 -1.54 4.72
N ASN A 159 17.39 -0.23 4.64
CA ASN A 159 18.61 0.40 5.18
C ASN A 159 18.34 1.23 6.45
N GLY A 160 17.27 0.92 7.17
CA GLY A 160 16.77 1.72 8.28
C GLY A 160 15.91 2.88 7.77
N SER A 161 14.64 2.88 8.14
CA SER A 161 13.76 3.99 7.78
C SER A 161 14.09 5.22 8.61
N GLU A 162 14.27 6.37 7.94
CA GLU A 162 14.32 7.66 8.63
C GLU A 162 12.91 8.19 8.83
N GLY A 163 12.62 8.69 10.04
CA GLY A 163 11.33 9.24 10.39
C GLY A 163 11.24 9.64 11.85
N GLU A 164 10.08 10.10 12.24
CA GLU A 164 9.77 10.55 13.59
C GLU A 164 8.80 9.56 14.26
N LYS A 165 9.02 9.29 15.54
CA LYS A 165 8.08 8.55 16.40
C LYS A 165 7.31 9.55 17.25
N ILE A 166 6.00 9.60 17.08
CA ILE A 166 5.11 10.49 17.83
C ILE A 166 4.32 9.64 18.82
N PRO A 167 4.46 9.87 20.14
CA PRO A 167 3.70 9.15 21.17
C PRO A 167 2.18 9.30 20.99
N ILE A 168 1.45 8.23 21.32
CA ILE A 168 -0.01 8.21 21.11
C ILE A 168 -0.75 9.24 21.97
N ASP A 169 -0.17 9.72 23.07
CA ASP A 169 -0.74 10.76 23.91
C ASP A 169 -0.76 12.15 23.24
N GLN A 170 0.01 12.33 22.16
CA GLN A 170 -0.07 13.51 21.29
C GLN A 170 -1.20 13.42 20.24
N PHE A 171 -1.96 12.34 20.26
CA PHE A 171 -3.10 12.14 19.39
C PHE A 171 -4.42 12.24 20.15
N TYR A 172 -5.40 12.84 19.50
CA TYR A 172 -6.79 12.65 19.84
C TYR A 172 -7.30 11.41 19.09
N VAL A 173 -7.59 10.35 19.84
CA VAL A 173 -8.08 9.08 19.28
C VAL A 173 -9.60 9.14 19.25
N ALA A 174 -10.14 9.55 18.11
CA ALA A 174 -11.57 9.73 17.92
C ALA A 174 -12.31 8.39 17.75
N LYS A 175 -13.54 8.35 18.26
CA LYS A 175 -14.45 7.20 18.24
C LYS A 175 -15.78 7.60 17.62
N PRO A 176 -16.30 6.85 16.63
CA PRO A 176 -17.50 7.24 15.88
C PRO A 176 -18.76 7.36 16.73
N GLU A 177 -18.86 6.54 17.78
CA GLU A 177 -20.02 6.54 18.70
C GLU A 177 -20.04 7.70 19.71
N LYS A 178 -18.98 8.50 19.77
CA LYS A 178 -18.80 9.51 20.82
C LYS A 178 -18.44 10.89 20.28
N ASP A 179 -17.60 10.93 19.26
CA ASP A 179 -16.94 12.15 18.86
C ASP A 179 -17.62 12.82 17.66
N THR A 180 -17.72 14.15 17.72
CA THR A 180 -18.32 15.03 16.72
C THR A 180 -17.24 15.80 15.95
N ALA A 181 -17.62 16.50 14.89
CA ALA A 181 -16.69 17.41 14.21
C ALA A 181 -16.15 18.49 15.16
N GLU A 182 -16.99 19.03 16.06
CA GLU A 182 -16.60 20.04 17.06
C GLU A 182 -15.49 19.50 17.99
N THR A 183 -15.65 18.30 18.57
CA THR A 183 -14.64 17.72 19.49
C THR A 183 -13.32 17.44 18.79
N MET A 184 -13.36 16.97 17.53
CA MET A 184 -12.16 16.73 16.74
C MET A 184 -11.46 18.02 16.31
N ASN A 185 -12.23 19.04 15.91
CA ASN A 185 -11.70 20.36 15.56
C ASN A 185 -11.05 21.04 16.77
N GLN A 186 -11.67 20.96 17.93
CA GLN A 186 -11.09 21.48 19.18
C GLN A 186 -9.75 20.81 19.50
N ALA A 187 -9.66 19.47 19.36
CA ALA A 187 -8.41 18.75 19.61
C ALA A 187 -7.30 19.18 18.62
N LEU A 188 -7.64 19.43 17.36
CA LEU A 188 -6.70 19.95 16.36
C LEU A 188 -6.26 21.38 16.67
N GLU A 189 -7.16 22.25 17.15
CA GLU A 189 -6.84 23.62 17.60
C GLU A 189 -5.91 23.62 18.83
N GLU A 190 -6.05 22.63 19.71
CA GLU A 190 -5.16 22.40 20.86
C GLU A 190 -3.78 21.82 20.44
N GLY A 191 -3.56 21.58 19.14
CA GLY A 191 -2.30 21.07 18.59
C GLY A 191 -2.15 19.55 18.66
N LYS A 192 -3.22 18.81 18.93
CA LYS A 192 -3.21 17.34 18.86
C LYS A 192 -3.24 16.87 17.41
N ASN A 193 -2.61 15.74 17.17
CA ASN A 193 -2.84 14.97 15.95
C ASN A 193 -4.18 14.21 16.04
N LEU A 194 -4.80 13.89 14.93
CA LEU A 194 -6.07 13.16 14.93
C LEU A 194 -5.85 11.73 14.41
N LEU A 195 -6.31 10.75 15.19
CA LEU A 195 -6.37 9.34 14.80
C LEU A 195 -7.83 8.89 14.85
N LEU A 196 -8.37 8.53 13.69
CA LEU A 196 -9.74 8.01 13.57
C LEU A 196 -9.74 6.50 13.79
N THR A 197 -10.52 6.01 14.77
CA THR A 197 -10.79 4.58 14.89
C THR A 197 -11.77 4.13 13.80
N PRO A 198 -11.75 2.84 13.38
CA PRO A 198 -12.67 2.35 12.36
C PRO A 198 -14.14 2.56 12.74
N GLY A 199 -14.94 3.10 11.79
CA GLY A 199 -16.36 3.33 11.97
C GLY A 199 -16.92 4.35 10.98
N ILE A 200 -18.18 4.67 11.14
CA ILE A 200 -18.88 5.71 10.39
C ILE A 200 -19.02 6.92 11.32
N TYR A 201 -18.54 8.07 10.86
CA TYR A 201 -18.66 9.35 11.57
C TYR A 201 -19.69 10.21 10.85
N ASP A 202 -20.78 10.55 11.54
CA ASP A 202 -21.75 11.52 11.06
C ASP A 202 -21.29 12.91 11.51
N LEU A 203 -20.83 13.71 10.54
CA LEU A 203 -20.23 15.02 10.81
C LEU A 203 -21.16 16.14 10.34
N GLU A 204 -21.49 17.07 11.23
CA GLU A 204 -22.33 18.24 10.94
C GLU A 204 -21.55 19.37 10.26
N GLU A 205 -20.22 19.36 10.38
CA GLU A 205 -19.32 20.33 9.78
C GLU A 205 -18.00 19.69 9.35
N PRO A 206 -17.18 20.34 8.53
CA PRO A 206 -15.89 19.84 8.10
C PRO A 206 -14.89 19.70 9.24
N ILE A 207 -13.99 18.72 9.12
CA ILE A 207 -12.77 18.69 9.97
C ILE A 207 -11.79 19.73 9.44
N ALA A 208 -11.45 20.71 10.27
CA ALA A 208 -10.59 21.83 9.93
C ALA A 208 -9.12 21.51 10.26
N VAL A 209 -8.35 21.13 9.24
CA VAL A 209 -6.90 20.93 9.39
C VAL A 209 -6.19 22.24 9.03
N ASN A 210 -6.00 23.07 10.02
CA ASN A 210 -5.28 24.34 9.89
C ASN A 210 -3.85 24.16 10.41
N ARG A 211 -2.88 24.62 9.66
CA ARG A 211 -1.47 24.67 10.07
C ARG A 211 -1.10 26.06 10.51
#